data_124ae4ad16003f9943391121a537f2e4
#
_entry.id   124ae4ad16003f9943391121a537f2e4
#
_cell.length_a   1.000
_cell.length_b   1.000
_cell.length_c   1.000
_cell.angle_alpha   90.00
_cell.angle_beta   90.00
_cell.angle_gamma   90.00
#
_symmetry.space_group_name_H-M   'P 1'
#
loop_
_entity.id
_entity.type
_entity.pdbx_description
1 polymer ?
#
loop_
_entity_poly.entity_id
_entity_poly.type
_entity_poly.pdbx_seq_one_letter_code
_entity_poly.pdbx_strand_id
1 'polypeptide(L)'
;MRNNTVILIKNLAQRGLMHMFGANVFNKIISFSGTILLVRILSKGEYGVYAYVQNILSFFLLLNGLGVVSGLLQYGSVYRNSPLMYAFFKYGLRRGVIANIILAFGIGLFGLLFVKDSSTSILFVIISFIPVFTIIYEIFQIYNLVLRNNKFYSLYTSLNTVLVMGGTVVGAYFLGVKGIFAFTYIALLGCIGAGMVYLKRGGWIWCDARVVITKEE
;
A
#
# COMPACT_ATOMS: atom_id res chain seq x y z
N MET A 1 35.36 19.00 -11.44
CA MET A 1 33.93 18.89 -11.08
C MET A 1 33.20 17.75 -11.82
N ARG A 2 33.36 17.56 -13.14
CA ARG A 2 32.67 16.54 -13.95
C ARG A 2 32.93 15.09 -13.53
N ASN A 3 34.12 14.72 -13.07
CA ASN A 3 34.42 13.34 -12.61
C ASN A 3 33.71 12.97 -11.30
N ASN A 4 33.55 13.90 -10.36
CA ASN A 4 32.89 13.64 -9.09
C ASN A 4 31.39 13.40 -9.29
N THR A 5 30.77 14.12 -10.24
CA THR A 5 29.35 13.93 -10.57
C THR A 5 29.09 12.57 -11.21
N VAL A 6 29.97 12.12 -12.09
CA VAL A 6 29.88 10.79 -12.74
C VAL A 6 30.06 9.65 -11.72
N ILE A 7 30.99 9.79 -10.78
CA ILE A 7 31.22 8.83 -9.69
C ILE A 7 29.99 8.79 -8.76
N LEU A 8 29.41 9.95 -8.46
CA LEU A 8 28.22 10.07 -7.62
C LEU A 8 27.01 9.40 -8.28
N ILE A 9 26.77 9.67 -9.56
CA ILE A 9 25.69 9.02 -10.35
C ILE A 9 25.89 7.50 -10.41
N LYS A 10 27.13 7.03 -10.64
CA LYS A 10 27.46 5.60 -10.67
C LYS A 10 27.21 4.92 -9.32
N ASN A 11 27.59 5.57 -8.21
CA ASN A 11 27.33 5.09 -6.86
C ASN A 11 25.83 5.07 -6.51
N LEU A 12 25.06 6.07 -6.95
CA LEU A 12 23.62 6.15 -6.78
C LEU A 12 22.91 5.06 -7.61
N ALA A 13 23.36 4.83 -8.84
CA ALA A 13 22.85 3.76 -9.69
C ALA A 13 23.12 2.38 -9.07
N GLN A 14 24.30 2.14 -8.55
CA GLN A 14 24.68 0.88 -7.88
C GLN A 14 23.86 0.61 -6.61
N ARG A 15 23.40 1.66 -5.92
CA ARG A 15 22.54 1.54 -4.73
C ARG A 15 21.07 1.28 -5.05
N GLY A 16 20.71 1.07 -6.31
CA GLY A 16 19.34 0.76 -6.75
C GLY A 16 18.38 1.96 -6.75
N LEU A 17 18.87 3.19 -6.55
CA LEU A 17 18.04 4.40 -6.59
C LEU A 17 17.45 4.65 -7.98
N MET A 18 18.19 4.31 -9.05
CA MET A 18 17.68 4.39 -10.43
C MET A 18 16.49 3.48 -10.67
N HIS A 19 16.47 2.28 -10.04
CA HIS A 19 15.31 1.38 -10.12
C HIS A 19 14.09 1.99 -9.43
N MET A 20 14.27 2.64 -8.26
CA MET A 20 13.18 3.31 -7.56
C MET A 20 12.64 4.49 -8.36
N PHE A 21 13.53 5.31 -8.95
CA PHE A 21 13.11 6.43 -9.80
C PHE A 21 12.34 5.94 -11.02
N GLY A 22 12.89 4.98 -11.76
CA GLY A 22 12.25 4.38 -12.92
C GLY A 22 10.88 3.78 -12.59
N ALA A 23 10.78 3.04 -11.48
CA ALA A 23 9.51 2.49 -11.00
C ALA A 23 8.50 3.60 -10.67
N ASN A 24 8.92 4.69 -10.03
CA ASN A 24 8.02 5.80 -9.71
C ASN A 24 7.48 6.47 -10.98
N VAL A 25 8.32 6.70 -11.99
CA VAL A 25 7.89 7.25 -13.28
C VAL A 25 6.91 6.28 -13.97
N PHE A 26 7.26 5.00 -14.06
CA PHE A 26 6.41 3.97 -14.61
C PHE A 26 5.04 3.92 -13.91
N ASN A 27 5.03 3.91 -12.57
CA ASN A 27 3.81 3.88 -11.79
C ASN A 27 2.92 5.12 -12.04
N LYS A 28 3.52 6.29 -12.20
CA LYS A 28 2.77 7.52 -12.55
C LYS A 28 2.14 7.44 -13.94
N ILE A 29 2.87 6.90 -14.92
CA ILE A 29 2.33 6.69 -16.28
C ILE A 29 1.15 5.72 -16.25
N ILE A 30 1.29 4.58 -15.57
CA ILE A 30 0.20 3.59 -15.43
C ILE A 30 -1.02 4.19 -14.73
N SER A 31 -0.82 4.90 -13.61
CA SER A 31 -1.91 5.53 -12.87
C SER A 31 -2.63 6.59 -13.71
N PHE A 32 -1.89 7.42 -14.43
CA PHE A 32 -2.47 8.44 -15.30
C PHE A 32 -3.28 7.82 -16.46
N SER A 33 -2.68 6.82 -17.14
CA SER A 33 -3.36 6.09 -18.21
C SER A 33 -4.63 5.39 -17.71
N GLY A 34 -4.56 4.75 -16.55
CA GLY A 34 -5.71 4.11 -15.90
C GLY A 34 -6.83 5.10 -15.58
N THR A 35 -6.49 6.28 -15.06
CA THR A 35 -7.49 7.35 -14.81
C THR A 35 -8.18 7.80 -16.09
N ILE A 36 -7.44 7.99 -17.20
CA ILE A 36 -8.04 8.35 -18.50
C ILE A 36 -9.02 7.27 -18.96
N LEU A 37 -8.65 5.99 -18.81
CA LEU A 37 -9.53 4.89 -19.19
C LEU A 37 -10.80 4.86 -18.33
N LEU A 38 -10.70 5.09 -17.02
CA LEU A 38 -11.86 5.16 -16.13
C LEU A 38 -12.84 6.27 -16.54
N VAL A 39 -12.32 7.46 -16.89
CA VAL A 39 -13.16 8.58 -17.37
C VAL A 39 -13.89 8.24 -18.67
N ARG A 40 -13.31 7.38 -19.51
CA ARG A 40 -13.93 6.96 -20.78
C ARG A 40 -14.94 5.82 -20.61
N ILE A 41 -14.74 4.94 -19.62
CA ILE A 41 -15.58 3.77 -19.39
C ILE A 41 -16.82 4.14 -18.57
N LEU A 42 -16.64 4.97 -17.53
CA LEU A 42 -17.73 5.36 -16.63
C LEU A 42 -18.56 6.52 -17.23
N SER A 43 -19.84 6.50 -16.97
CA SER A 43 -20.70 7.67 -17.20
C SER A 43 -20.27 8.84 -16.28
N LYS A 44 -20.64 10.07 -16.64
CA LYS A 44 -20.32 11.26 -15.81
C LYS A 44 -20.80 11.13 -14.37
N GLY A 45 -21.99 10.55 -14.16
CA GLY A 45 -22.56 10.33 -12.83
C GLY A 45 -21.76 9.28 -12.04
N GLU A 46 -21.45 8.15 -12.64
CA GLU A 46 -20.66 7.07 -12.01
C GLU A 46 -19.25 7.54 -11.67
N TYR A 47 -18.59 8.29 -12.58
CA TYR A 47 -17.29 8.86 -12.29
C TYR A 47 -17.34 9.87 -11.15
N GLY A 48 -18.40 10.68 -11.07
CA GLY A 48 -18.63 11.59 -9.94
C GLY A 48 -18.75 10.87 -8.60
N VAL A 49 -19.55 9.80 -8.56
CA VAL A 49 -19.68 8.95 -7.35
C VAL A 49 -18.35 8.28 -7.01
N TYR A 50 -17.65 7.71 -7.98
CA TYR A 50 -16.33 7.12 -7.77
C TYR A 50 -15.34 8.13 -7.19
N ALA A 51 -15.24 9.33 -7.81
CA ALA A 51 -14.32 10.37 -7.36
C ALA A 51 -14.66 10.86 -5.95
N TYR A 52 -15.95 11.02 -5.63
CA TYR A 52 -16.39 11.38 -4.28
C TYR A 52 -15.95 10.35 -3.24
N VAL A 53 -16.27 9.08 -3.48
CA VAL A 53 -15.92 7.98 -2.56
C VAL A 53 -14.40 7.87 -2.41
N GLN A 54 -13.64 7.97 -3.52
CA GLN A 54 -12.19 7.89 -3.52
C GLN A 54 -11.53 9.06 -2.76
N ASN A 55 -12.05 10.28 -2.90
CA ASN A 55 -11.54 11.44 -2.19
C ASN A 55 -11.77 11.31 -0.67
N ILE A 56 -12.95 10.89 -0.24
CA ILE A 56 -13.24 10.65 1.17
C ILE A 56 -12.36 9.51 1.72
N LEU A 57 -12.22 8.40 1.00
CA LEU A 57 -11.31 7.32 1.37
C LEU A 57 -9.87 7.82 1.53
N SER A 58 -9.38 8.64 0.58
CA SER A 58 -8.04 9.21 0.63
C SER A 58 -7.83 10.09 1.86
N PHE A 59 -8.86 10.83 2.27
CA PHE A 59 -8.83 11.62 3.51
C PHE A 59 -8.67 10.72 4.75
N PHE A 60 -9.43 9.64 4.84
CA PHE A 60 -9.27 8.67 5.93
C PHE A 60 -7.90 7.98 5.89
N LEU A 61 -7.36 7.71 4.70
CA LEU A 61 -6.03 7.09 4.53
C LEU A 61 -4.88 7.98 5.00
N LEU A 62 -5.07 9.28 5.26
CA LEU A 62 -4.08 10.10 5.95
C LEU A 62 -3.78 9.59 7.37
N LEU A 63 -4.75 8.91 7.99
CA LEU A 63 -4.62 8.28 9.30
C LEU A 63 -4.15 6.82 9.22
N ASN A 64 -3.79 6.33 8.02
CA ASN A 64 -3.43 4.94 7.78
C ASN A 64 -2.32 4.47 8.72
N GLY A 65 -2.63 3.45 9.50
CA GLY A 65 -1.68 2.83 10.45
C GLY A 65 -1.17 3.75 11.55
N LEU A 66 -1.70 4.99 11.71
CA LEU A 66 -1.30 5.96 12.74
C LEU A 66 0.23 6.12 12.88
N GLY A 67 0.92 6.22 11.73
CA GLY A 67 2.37 6.42 11.71
C GLY A 67 3.23 5.15 11.89
N VAL A 68 2.64 3.97 11.97
CA VAL A 68 3.38 2.69 12.08
C VAL A 68 4.39 2.52 10.95
N VAL A 69 4.02 2.88 9.73
CA VAL A 69 4.90 2.77 8.54
C VAL A 69 6.15 3.64 8.70
N SER A 70 5.99 4.89 9.15
CA SER A 70 7.10 5.81 9.42
C SER A 70 7.97 5.33 10.58
N GLY A 71 7.36 4.84 11.65
CA GLY A 71 8.06 4.23 12.78
C GLY A 71 8.89 3.02 12.37
N LEU A 72 8.32 2.11 11.56
CA LEU A 72 9.04 0.96 11.02
C LEU A 72 10.21 1.36 10.12
N LEU A 73 10.07 2.41 9.31
CA LEU A 73 11.15 2.91 8.48
C LEU A 73 12.30 3.46 9.36
N GLN A 74 11.99 4.22 10.39
CA GLN A 74 12.98 4.83 11.28
C GLN A 74 13.67 3.79 12.15
N TYR A 75 12.94 3.08 13.00
CA TYR A 75 13.50 2.11 13.93
C TYR A 75 14.03 0.86 13.22
N GLY A 76 13.34 0.36 12.21
CA GLY A 76 13.79 -0.77 11.41
C GLY A 76 15.12 -0.49 10.71
N SER A 77 15.38 0.75 10.27
CA SER A 77 16.66 1.10 9.65
C SER A 77 17.83 1.10 10.63
N VAL A 78 17.59 1.47 11.89
CA VAL A 78 18.58 1.42 12.98
C VAL A 78 18.90 -0.02 13.36
N TYR A 79 17.89 -0.86 13.54
CA TYR A 79 18.04 -2.24 14.03
C TYR A 79 18.07 -3.29 12.90
N ARG A 80 18.39 -2.90 11.66
CA ARG A 80 18.33 -3.74 10.44
C ARG A 80 19.02 -5.10 10.59
N ASN A 81 20.19 -5.14 11.22
CA ASN A 81 21.00 -6.35 11.39
C ASN A 81 20.76 -7.06 12.72
N SER A 82 19.72 -6.67 13.45
CA SER A 82 19.38 -7.23 14.76
C SER A 82 18.10 -8.05 14.67
N PRO A 83 17.94 -9.10 15.49
CA PRO A 83 16.66 -9.81 15.68
C PRO A 83 15.50 -8.88 16.08
N LEU A 84 15.81 -7.72 16.69
CA LEU A 84 14.83 -6.70 17.06
C LEU A 84 14.03 -6.17 15.87
N MET A 85 14.62 -6.11 14.68
CA MET A 85 13.90 -5.68 13.47
C MET A 85 12.65 -6.53 13.22
N TYR A 86 12.76 -7.85 13.41
CA TYR A 86 11.63 -8.75 13.27
C TYR A 86 10.54 -8.48 14.31
N ALA A 87 10.92 -8.22 15.55
CA ALA A 87 9.99 -7.89 16.62
C ALA A 87 9.25 -6.58 16.32
N PHE A 88 9.95 -5.53 15.87
CA PHE A 88 9.34 -4.28 15.45
C PHE A 88 8.35 -4.46 14.28
N PHE A 89 8.72 -5.28 13.29
CA PHE A 89 7.84 -5.57 12.17
C PHE A 89 6.56 -6.30 12.62
N LYS A 90 6.67 -7.35 13.43
CA LYS A 90 5.52 -8.08 13.95
C LYS A 90 4.63 -7.20 14.81
N TYR A 91 5.23 -6.37 15.67
CA TYR A 91 4.52 -5.38 16.47
C TYR A 91 3.81 -4.35 15.60
N GLY A 92 4.52 -3.77 14.62
CA GLY A 92 3.96 -2.80 13.70
C GLY A 92 2.80 -3.37 12.88
N LEU A 93 2.93 -4.60 12.37
CA LEU A 93 1.86 -5.28 11.65
C LEU A 93 0.60 -5.42 12.53
N ARG A 94 0.77 -5.90 13.76
CA ARG A 94 -0.37 -6.07 14.69
C ARG A 94 -1.03 -4.73 15.02
N ARG A 95 -0.24 -3.71 15.36
CA ARG A 95 -0.77 -2.38 15.72
C ARG A 95 -1.37 -1.65 14.53
N GLY A 96 -0.73 -1.72 13.37
CA GLY A 96 -1.23 -1.12 12.14
C GLY A 96 -2.56 -1.74 11.70
N VAL A 97 -2.70 -3.06 11.76
CA VAL A 97 -3.97 -3.73 11.45
C VAL A 97 -5.07 -3.34 12.45
N ILE A 98 -4.79 -3.31 13.75
CA ILE A 98 -5.78 -2.89 14.77
C ILE A 98 -6.24 -1.44 14.52
N ALA A 99 -5.30 -0.52 14.29
CA ALA A 99 -5.62 0.88 14.00
C ALA A 99 -6.50 1.00 12.75
N ASN A 100 -6.21 0.22 11.71
CA ASN A 100 -6.98 0.27 10.47
C ASN A 100 -8.33 -0.48 10.54
N ILE A 101 -8.49 -1.42 11.44
CA ILE A 101 -9.82 -1.98 11.76
C ILE A 101 -10.69 -0.90 12.38
N ILE A 102 -10.16 -0.10 13.32
CA ILE A 102 -10.89 1.03 13.90
C ILE A 102 -11.25 2.07 12.81
N LEU A 103 -10.29 2.36 11.92
CA LEU A 103 -10.51 3.25 10.78
C LEU A 103 -11.59 2.71 9.84
N ALA A 104 -11.61 1.40 9.59
CA ALA A 104 -12.62 0.73 8.77
C ALA A 104 -14.02 0.92 9.35
N PHE A 105 -14.19 0.75 10.67
CA PHE A 105 -15.45 1.04 11.34
C PHE A 105 -15.83 2.52 11.18
N GLY A 106 -14.88 3.45 11.29
CA GLY A 106 -15.10 4.88 11.07
C GLY A 106 -15.61 5.19 9.67
N ILE A 107 -15.02 4.60 8.64
CA ILE A 107 -15.44 4.75 7.23
C ILE A 107 -16.85 4.18 7.01
N GLY A 108 -17.11 3.00 7.53
CA GLY A 108 -18.44 2.37 7.44
C GLY A 108 -19.53 3.21 8.12
N LEU A 109 -19.27 3.68 9.36
CA LEU A 109 -20.17 4.57 10.07
C LEU A 109 -20.38 5.91 9.35
N PHE A 110 -19.32 6.51 8.79
CA PHE A 110 -19.44 7.71 7.98
C PHE A 110 -20.40 7.50 6.81
N GLY A 111 -20.24 6.39 6.07
CA GLY A 111 -21.13 6.06 4.97
C GLY A 111 -22.60 5.91 5.38
N LEU A 112 -22.85 5.25 6.52
CA LEU A 112 -24.20 4.99 7.00
C LEU A 112 -24.88 6.23 7.59
N LEU A 113 -24.14 7.11 8.27
CA LEU A 113 -24.73 8.25 8.99
C LEU A 113 -24.79 9.54 8.17
N PHE A 114 -23.80 9.78 7.31
CA PHE A 114 -23.65 11.07 6.61
C PHE A 114 -24.01 11.02 5.13
N VAL A 115 -24.06 9.83 4.52
CA VAL A 115 -24.36 9.69 3.09
C VAL A 115 -25.84 9.36 2.92
N LYS A 116 -26.62 10.29 2.37
CA LYS A 116 -28.07 10.14 2.19
C LYS A 116 -28.46 9.18 1.08
N ASP A 117 -27.64 9.12 0.02
CA ASP A 117 -27.91 8.20 -1.09
C ASP A 117 -27.52 6.78 -0.71
N SER A 118 -28.51 5.89 -0.69
CA SER A 118 -28.36 4.49 -0.29
C SER A 118 -27.31 3.76 -1.14
N SER A 119 -27.27 4.03 -2.45
CA SER A 119 -26.32 3.39 -3.37
C SER A 119 -24.87 3.80 -3.05
N THR A 120 -24.64 5.07 -2.78
CA THR A 120 -23.33 5.59 -2.40
C THR A 120 -22.93 5.16 -0.97
N SER A 121 -23.88 5.10 -0.03
CA SER A 121 -23.66 4.61 1.33
C SER A 121 -23.12 3.17 1.34
N ILE A 122 -23.69 2.28 0.52
CA ILE A 122 -23.21 0.90 0.36
C ILE A 122 -21.77 0.86 -0.14
N LEU A 123 -21.36 1.78 -1.02
CA LEU A 123 -19.98 1.85 -1.47
C LEU A 123 -19.01 2.15 -0.32
N PHE A 124 -19.38 3.01 0.64
CA PHE A 124 -18.55 3.27 1.81
C PHE A 124 -18.40 2.02 2.70
N VAL A 125 -19.44 1.21 2.84
CA VAL A 125 -19.34 -0.07 3.53
C VAL A 125 -18.42 -1.03 2.77
N ILE A 126 -18.52 -1.07 1.44
CA ILE A 126 -17.64 -1.91 0.60
C ILE A 126 -16.18 -1.50 0.77
N ILE A 127 -15.85 -0.20 0.71
CA ILE A 127 -14.45 0.27 0.76
C ILE A 127 -13.86 0.30 2.16
N SER A 128 -14.67 0.14 3.20
CA SER A 128 -14.27 0.34 4.60
C SER A 128 -13.05 -0.49 5.00
N PHE A 129 -12.90 -1.72 4.47
CA PHE A 129 -11.78 -2.60 4.78
C PHE A 129 -10.54 -2.39 3.90
N ILE A 130 -10.59 -1.54 2.86
CA ILE A 130 -9.40 -1.24 2.02
C ILE A 130 -8.20 -0.81 2.86
N PRO A 131 -8.31 0.08 3.87
CA PRO A 131 -7.18 0.47 4.70
C PRO A 131 -6.48 -0.69 5.40
N VAL A 132 -7.22 -1.73 5.81
CA VAL A 132 -6.66 -2.91 6.46
C VAL A 132 -5.72 -3.68 5.52
N PHE A 133 -6.10 -3.86 4.27
CA PHE A 133 -5.26 -4.51 3.28
C PHE A 133 -4.10 -3.60 2.83
N THR A 134 -4.36 -2.30 2.75
CA THR A 134 -3.35 -1.30 2.39
C THR A 134 -2.21 -1.27 3.40
N ILE A 135 -2.50 -1.25 4.71
CA ILE A 135 -1.43 -1.24 5.73
C ILE A 135 -0.58 -2.51 5.70
N ILE A 136 -1.19 -3.68 5.46
CA ILE A 136 -0.44 -4.94 5.35
C ILE A 136 0.52 -4.87 4.16
N TYR A 137 0.03 -4.41 3.01
CA TYR A 137 0.85 -4.20 1.82
C TYR A 137 2.01 -3.22 2.09
N GLU A 138 1.72 -2.05 2.68
CA GLU A 138 2.72 -1.01 2.99
C GLU A 138 3.79 -1.50 3.95
N ILE A 139 3.43 -2.27 4.95
CA ILE A 139 4.38 -2.85 5.90
C ILE A 139 5.33 -3.82 5.19
N PHE A 140 4.86 -4.67 4.27
CA PHE A 140 5.73 -5.53 3.47
C PHE A 140 6.63 -4.71 2.54
N GLN A 141 6.11 -3.64 1.97
CA GLN A 141 6.87 -2.72 1.12
C GLN A 141 8.01 -2.05 1.92
N ILE A 142 7.70 -1.45 3.07
CA ILE A 142 8.68 -0.77 3.92
C ILE A 142 9.72 -1.74 4.48
N TYR A 143 9.35 -2.96 4.82
CA TYR A 143 10.28 -3.98 5.24
C TYR A 143 11.41 -4.20 4.22
N ASN A 144 11.07 -4.33 2.95
CA ASN A 144 12.06 -4.48 1.89
C ASN A 144 12.92 -3.22 1.70
N LEU A 145 12.35 -2.04 1.89
CA LEU A 145 13.08 -0.77 1.85
C LEU A 145 14.09 -0.68 2.99
N VAL A 146 13.71 -1.07 4.21
CA VAL A 146 14.59 -1.12 5.38
C VAL A 146 15.74 -2.10 5.14
N LEU A 147 15.52 -3.23 4.51
CA LEU A 147 16.57 -4.19 4.12
C LEU A 147 17.46 -3.69 2.97
N ARG A 148 17.22 -2.48 2.43
CA ARG A 148 17.91 -1.93 1.24
C ARG A 148 17.73 -2.79 -0.03
N ASN A 149 16.68 -3.60 -0.08
CA ASN A 149 16.35 -4.35 -1.29
C ASN A 149 15.53 -3.48 -2.25
N ASN A 150 16.17 -2.41 -2.74
CA ASN A 150 15.53 -1.39 -3.57
C ASN A 150 14.95 -1.96 -4.88
N LYS A 151 15.54 -3.04 -5.42
CA LYS A 151 15.04 -3.70 -6.63
C LYS A 151 13.69 -4.37 -6.36
N PHE A 152 13.61 -5.15 -5.28
CA PHE A 152 12.36 -5.81 -4.91
C PHE A 152 11.29 -4.79 -4.50
N TYR A 153 11.65 -3.77 -3.72
CA TYR A 153 10.77 -2.66 -3.38
C TYR A 153 10.13 -2.04 -4.63
N SER A 154 10.96 -1.69 -5.64
CA SER A 154 10.51 -1.08 -6.88
C SER A 154 9.59 -2.02 -7.67
N LEU A 155 9.97 -3.29 -7.82
CA LEU A 155 9.16 -4.28 -8.52
C LEU A 155 7.81 -4.51 -7.81
N TYR A 156 7.83 -4.63 -6.48
CA TYR A 156 6.64 -4.85 -5.67
C TYR A 156 5.66 -3.68 -5.75
N THR A 157 6.19 -2.45 -5.73
CA THR A 157 5.39 -1.22 -5.91
C THR A 157 4.78 -1.15 -7.31
N SER A 158 5.56 -1.47 -8.34
CA SER A 158 5.06 -1.46 -9.73
C SER A 158 4.03 -2.56 -9.95
N LEU A 159 4.23 -3.76 -9.39
CA LEU A 159 3.25 -4.84 -9.44
C LEU A 159 1.92 -4.41 -8.82
N ASN A 160 1.96 -3.79 -7.64
CA ASN A 160 0.74 -3.26 -7.00
C ASN A 160 0.04 -2.23 -7.88
N THR A 161 0.78 -1.27 -8.45
CA THR A 161 0.19 -0.23 -9.32
C THR A 161 -0.48 -0.85 -10.54
N VAL A 162 0.17 -1.81 -11.21
CA VAL A 162 -0.38 -2.49 -12.37
C VAL A 162 -1.62 -3.31 -12.00
N LEU A 163 -1.57 -4.08 -10.91
CA LEU A 163 -2.70 -4.90 -10.47
C LEU A 163 -3.88 -4.05 -10.01
N VAL A 164 -3.64 -2.99 -9.25
CA VAL A 164 -4.71 -2.10 -8.78
C VAL A 164 -5.31 -1.34 -9.96
N MET A 165 -4.50 -0.69 -10.81
CA MET A 165 -5.02 0.06 -11.95
C MET A 165 -5.64 -0.84 -13.01
N GLY A 166 -5.01 -1.96 -13.35
CA GLY A 166 -5.59 -2.94 -14.25
C GLY A 166 -6.91 -3.50 -13.71
N GLY A 167 -6.93 -3.86 -12.43
CA GLY A 167 -8.14 -4.34 -11.76
C GLY A 167 -9.25 -3.29 -11.74
N THR A 168 -8.93 -2.03 -11.42
CA THR A 168 -9.96 -0.95 -11.41
C THR A 168 -10.56 -0.73 -12.79
N VAL A 169 -9.75 -0.75 -13.86
CA VAL A 169 -10.24 -0.60 -15.25
C VAL A 169 -11.12 -1.79 -15.66
N VAL A 170 -10.67 -3.01 -15.37
CA VAL A 170 -11.44 -4.23 -15.65
C VAL A 170 -12.73 -4.24 -14.83
N GLY A 171 -12.65 -3.92 -13.53
CA GLY A 171 -13.81 -3.84 -12.65
C GLY A 171 -14.83 -2.78 -13.09
N ALA A 172 -14.36 -1.61 -13.55
CA ALA A 172 -15.20 -0.57 -14.09
C ALA A 172 -15.98 -1.03 -15.34
N TYR A 173 -15.31 -1.78 -16.22
CA TYR A 173 -15.91 -2.27 -17.46
C TYR A 173 -17.03 -3.28 -17.22
N PHE A 174 -16.85 -4.22 -16.26
CA PHE A 174 -17.80 -5.29 -16.03
C PHE A 174 -18.91 -4.94 -15.01
N LEU A 175 -18.60 -4.19 -13.97
CA LEU A 175 -19.50 -4.00 -12.81
C LEU A 175 -19.63 -2.52 -12.40
N GLY A 176 -19.13 -1.58 -13.22
CA GLY A 176 -19.16 -0.16 -12.91
C GLY A 176 -18.38 0.18 -11.62
N VAL A 177 -18.89 1.15 -10.87
CA VAL A 177 -18.21 1.65 -9.64
C VAL A 177 -18.00 0.56 -8.58
N LYS A 178 -18.96 -0.35 -8.40
CA LYS A 178 -18.82 -1.48 -7.46
C LYS A 178 -17.69 -2.41 -7.85
N GLY A 179 -17.53 -2.65 -9.16
CA GLY A 179 -16.45 -3.47 -9.69
C GLY A 179 -15.07 -2.90 -9.43
N ILE A 180 -14.90 -1.58 -9.52
CA ILE A 180 -13.64 -0.90 -9.20
C ILE A 180 -13.15 -1.31 -7.82
N PHE A 181 -13.99 -1.21 -6.80
CA PHE A 181 -13.61 -1.52 -5.43
C PHE A 181 -13.43 -3.02 -5.18
N ALA A 182 -14.28 -3.88 -5.78
CA ALA A 182 -14.11 -5.33 -5.69
C ALA A 182 -12.78 -5.80 -6.27
N PHE A 183 -12.41 -5.32 -7.45
CA PHE A 183 -11.13 -5.66 -8.07
C PHE A 183 -9.92 -5.03 -7.36
N THR A 184 -10.08 -3.89 -6.69
CA THR A 184 -9.04 -3.34 -5.79
C THR A 184 -8.72 -4.32 -4.66
N TYR A 185 -9.71 -4.97 -4.05
CA TYR A 185 -9.47 -6.01 -3.04
C TYR A 185 -8.71 -7.20 -3.61
N ILE A 186 -9.12 -7.69 -4.78
CA ILE A 186 -8.44 -8.81 -5.45
C ILE A 186 -6.98 -8.46 -5.74
N ALA A 187 -6.71 -7.23 -6.21
CA ALA A 187 -5.38 -6.76 -6.48
C ALA A 187 -4.52 -6.67 -5.20
N LEU A 188 -5.06 -6.10 -4.11
CA LEU A 188 -4.36 -6.02 -2.83
C LEU A 188 -4.09 -7.40 -2.23
N LEU A 189 -5.07 -8.31 -2.28
CA LEU A 189 -4.88 -9.70 -1.83
C LEU A 189 -3.79 -10.41 -2.64
N GLY A 190 -3.77 -10.21 -3.96
CA GLY A 190 -2.72 -10.74 -4.83
C GLY A 190 -1.34 -10.22 -4.45
N CYS A 191 -1.21 -8.91 -4.20
CA CYS A 191 0.03 -8.29 -3.74
C CYS A 191 0.47 -8.83 -2.37
N ILE A 192 -0.45 -8.92 -1.41
CA ILE A 192 -0.15 -9.47 -0.08
C ILE A 192 0.31 -10.93 -0.19
N GLY A 193 -0.38 -11.73 -1.02
CA GLY A 193 0.01 -13.11 -1.29
C GLY A 193 1.42 -13.22 -1.88
N ALA A 194 1.74 -12.40 -2.87
CA ALA A 194 3.09 -12.34 -3.46
C ALA A 194 4.14 -11.93 -2.41
N GLY A 195 3.85 -10.94 -1.56
CA GLY A 195 4.71 -10.53 -0.46
C GLY A 195 4.95 -11.65 0.55
N MET A 196 3.91 -12.38 0.95
CA MET A 196 4.01 -13.52 1.87
C MET A 196 4.85 -14.67 1.29
N VAL A 197 4.66 -15.00 0.02
CA VAL A 197 5.44 -16.06 -0.66
C VAL A 197 6.91 -15.67 -0.71
N TYR A 198 7.22 -14.41 -1.02
CA TYR A 198 8.57 -13.90 -1.03
C TYR A 198 9.24 -14.00 0.36
N LEU A 199 8.54 -13.60 1.41
CA LEU A 199 9.04 -13.67 2.78
C LEU A 199 9.27 -15.11 3.25
N LYS A 200 8.37 -16.05 2.89
CA LYS A 200 8.56 -17.48 3.19
C LYS A 200 9.84 -18.03 2.56
N ARG A 201 10.08 -17.72 1.29
CA ARG A 201 11.29 -18.17 0.59
C ARG A 201 12.58 -17.59 1.17
N GLY A 202 12.52 -16.38 1.74
CA GLY A 202 13.62 -15.74 2.45
C GLY A 202 13.91 -16.28 3.86
N GLY A 203 13.23 -17.34 4.30
CA GLY A 203 13.41 -17.94 5.64
C GLY A 203 12.81 -17.13 6.80
N TRP A 204 12.02 -16.11 6.49
CA TRP A 204 11.61 -15.07 7.40
C TRP A 204 10.51 -15.46 8.40
N ILE A 205 9.66 -16.43 8.06
CA ILE A 205 8.50 -16.82 8.89
C ILE A 205 8.90 -17.71 10.07
N TRP A 206 10.09 -18.26 10.06
CA TRP A 206 10.52 -19.28 11.02
C TRP A 206 11.51 -18.79 12.08
N CYS A 207 11.88 -17.52 12.08
CA CYS A 207 12.70 -16.95 13.16
C CYS A 207 11.80 -16.71 14.38
N ASP A 208 11.63 -17.74 15.19
CA ASP A 208 10.91 -17.71 16.47
C ASP A 208 11.79 -17.01 17.53
N ALA A 209 12.23 -15.81 17.24
CA ALA A 209 12.88 -14.98 18.22
C ALA A 209 11.80 -14.43 19.16
N ARG A 210 11.58 -15.10 20.28
CA ARG A 210 10.92 -14.53 21.46
C ARG A 210 11.79 -13.40 22.00
N VAL A 211 11.85 -12.30 21.27
CA VAL A 211 12.43 -11.07 21.79
C VAL A 211 11.35 -10.45 22.65
N VAL A 212 11.45 -10.66 23.94
CA VAL A 212 10.70 -9.90 24.95
C VAL A 212 11.21 -8.47 24.85
N ILE A 213 10.42 -7.59 24.26
CA ILE A 213 10.63 -6.15 24.39
C ILE A 213 10.24 -5.84 25.83
N THR A 214 11.21 -5.88 26.73
CA THR A 214 11.05 -5.37 28.09
C THR A 214 10.74 -3.88 28.00
N LYS A 215 9.82 -3.43 28.84
CA LYS A 215 9.31 -2.03 28.92
C LYS A 215 10.35 -1.02 29.44
N GLU A 216 11.62 -1.37 29.47
CA GLU A 216 12.72 -0.55 29.96
C GLU A 216 13.63 -0.17 28.80
N GLU A 217 13.14 0.72 27.93
CA GLU A 217 13.98 1.67 27.17
C GLU A 217 13.09 2.75 26.57
#